data_5bb75ffea23f4a69dbca6b8e0b38dd28
#
_entry.id   5bb75ffea23f4a69dbca6b8e0b38dd28
#
_cell.length_a   1.000
_cell.length_b   1.000
_cell.length_c   1.000
_cell.angle_alpha   90.00
_cell.angle_beta   90.00
_cell.angle_gamma   90.00
#
_symmetry.space_group_name_H-M   'P 1'
#
loop_
_entity.id
_entity.type
_entity.pdbx_description
1 polymer ?
#
loop_
_entity_poly.entity_id
_entity_poly.type
_entity_poly.pdbx_seq_one_letter_code
_entity_poly.pdbx_strand_id
1 'polypeptide(L)'
;MDYQIRHMQQDEWPMLADFLYEAIYVPEDYAGEVPRSIIEQDPKCRAAYEGFGGRPDDSAFVATVADRLIGACWVRTTDEYGHIDDETPSFSISVREAYRGRGIGIALMTRMLADLRESGYARASLSVQKENPALRLYERLGFRIVGDGADATEWLMICELDSLQYPEG
;
A
#
# COMPACT_ATOMS: atom_id res chain seq x y z
N MET A 1 -14.14 -8.62 16.57
CA MET A 1 -13.53 -9.47 15.53
C MET A 1 -12.03 -9.47 15.73
N ASP A 2 -11.48 -10.64 15.93
CA ASP A 2 -10.06 -10.78 16.16
C ASP A 2 -9.34 -11.01 14.82
N TYR A 3 -8.44 -10.12 14.48
CA TYR A 3 -7.56 -10.30 13.34
C TYR A 3 -6.10 -10.29 13.81
N GLN A 4 -5.23 -10.88 12.99
CA GLN A 4 -3.80 -10.89 13.25
C GLN A 4 -3.06 -10.26 12.08
N ILE A 5 -1.91 -9.64 12.38
CA ILE A 5 -1.01 -9.10 11.35
C ILE A 5 0.28 -9.90 11.42
N ARG A 6 0.72 -10.38 10.27
CA ARG A 6 1.96 -11.14 10.12
C ARG A 6 2.61 -10.87 8.77
N HIS A 7 3.86 -11.27 8.62
CA HIS A 7 4.49 -11.26 7.30
C HIS A 7 3.71 -12.15 6.33
N MET A 8 3.61 -11.69 5.09
CA MET A 8 3.05 -12.50 4.01
C MET A 8 4.01 -13.63 3.67
N GLN A 9 3.48 -14.85 3.51
CA GLN A 9 4.26 -16.01 3.16
C GLN A 9 4.48 -16.08 1.65
N GLN A 10 5.56 -16.73 1.23
CA GLN A 10 5.94 -16.79 -0.18
C GLN A 10 4.84 -17.41 -1.07
N ASP A 11 4.16 -18.44 -0.59
CA ASP A 11 3.07 -19.09 -1.32
C ASP A 11 1.82 -18.21 -1.43
N GLU A 12 1.77 -17.12 -0.66
CA GLU A 12 0.67 -16.14 -0.70
C GLU A 12 0.94 -14.98 -1.67
N TRP A 13 2.19 -14.74 -2.08
CA TRP A 13 2.54 -13.62 -2.94
C TRP A 13 1.72 -13.50 -4.23
N PRO A 14 1.28 -14.59 -4.88
CA PRO A 14 0.40 -14.49 -6.05
C PRO A 14 -0.92 -13.75 -5.79
N MET A 15 -1.36 -13.67 -4.53
CA MET A 15 -2.58 -12.92 -4.15
C MET A 15 -2.41 -11.41 -4.22
N LEU A 16 -1.17 -10.90 -4.33
CA LEU A 16 -0.94 -9.45 -4.40
C LEU A 16 -1.62 -8.82 -5.61
N ALA A 17 -1.70 -9.52 -6.72
CA ALA A 17 -2.43 -9.02 -7.90
C ALA A 17 -3.92 -8.81 -7.59
N ASP A 18 -4.54 -9.73 -6.86
CA ASP A 18 -5.94 -9.60 -6.45
C ASP A 18 -6.14 -8.43 -5.50
N PHE A 19 -5.25 -8.29 -4.52
CA PHE A 19 -5.28 -7.17 -3.59
C PHE A 19 -5.07 -5.83 -4.31
N LEU A 20 -4.17 -5.78 -5.29
CA LEU A 20 -3.96 -4.57 -6.07
C LEU A 20 -5.23 -4.18 -6.84
N TYR A 21 -5.86 -5.15 -7.48
CA TYR A 21 -7.10 -4.89 -8.21
C TYR A 21 -8.19 -4.33 -7.29
N GLU A 22 -8.36 -4.91 -6.11
CA GLU A 22 -9.32 -4.45 -5.12
C GLU A 22 -8.96 -3.07 -4.53
N ALA A 23 -7.70 -2.67 -4.60
CA ALA A 23 -7.23 -1.37 -4.11
C ALA A 23 -7.52 -0.21 -5.06
N ILE A 24 -7.89 -0.49 -6.32
CA ILE A 24 -8.17 0.56 -7.30
C ILE A 24 -9.37 1.36 -6.85
N TYR A 25 -9.14 2.67 -6.63
CA TYR A 25 -10.21 3.59 -6.27
C TYR A 25 -11.09 3.87 -7.48
N VAL A 26 -12.40 3.68 -7.31
CA VAL A 26 -13.40 3.95 -8.34
C VAL A 26 -14.27 5.10 -7.84
N PRO A 27 -14.30 6.26 -8.54
CA PRO A 27 -15.19 7.35 -8.19
C PRO A 27 -16.66 6.93 -8.26
N GLU A 28 -17.51 7.51 -7.40
CA GLU A 28 -18.93 7.17 -7.33
C GLU A 28 -19.68 7.38 -8.65
N ASP A 29 -19.23 8.36 -9.45
CA ASP A 29 -19.83 8.68 -10.75
C ASP A 29 -19.29 7.82 -11.90
N TYR A 30 -18.37 6.90 -11.62
CA TYR A 30 -17.86 6.00 -12.65
C TYR A 30 -18.89 4.94 -13.01
N ALA A 31 -19.28 4.93 -14.30
CA ALA A 31 -20.26 3.97 -14.80
C ALA A 31 -19.58 2.68 -15.26
N GLY A 32 -19.93 1.56 -14.62
CA GLY A 32 -19.46 0.24 -15.00
C GLY A 32 -18.36 -0.29 -14.06
N GLU A 33 -17.83 -1.45 -14.40
CA GLU A 33 -16.78 -2.11 -13.65
C GLU A 33 -15.41 -1.81 -14.28
N VAL A 34 -14.40 -1.59 -13.45
CA VAL A 34 -13.02 -1.50 -13.92
C VAL A 34 -12.59 -2.91 -14.33
N PRO A 35 -12.16 -3.12 -15.59
CA PRO A 35 -11.77 -4.46 -16.02
C PRO A 35 -10.49 -4.89 -15.32
N ARG A 36 -10.44 -6.16 -14.91
CA ARG A 36 -9.26 -6.74 -14.26
C ARG A 36 -8.00 -6.62 -15.14
N SER A 37 -8.17 -6.61 -16.44
CA SER A 37 -7.06 -6.46 -17.38
C SER A 37 -6.23 -5.19 -17.17
N ILE A 38 -6.77 -4.20 -16.46
CA ILE A 38 -6.02 -2.95 -16.19
C ILE A 38 -4.73 -3.22 -15.41
N ILE A 39 -4.77 -4.14 -14.44
CA ILE A 39 -3.56 -4.48 -13.66
C ILE A 39 -2.57 -5.31 -14.46
N GLU A 40 -3.00 -5.93 -15.55
CA GLU A 40 -2.16 -6.76 -16.41
C GLU A 40 -1.56 -5.95 -17.56
N GLN A 41 -2.28 -4.94 -18.05
CA GLN A 41 -1.89 -4.13 -19.20
C GLN A 41 -1.11 -2.87 -18.82
N ASP A 42 -1.38 -2.30 -17.64
CA ASP A 42 -0.67 -1.11 -17.17
C ASP A 42 0.68 -1.50 -16.58
N PRO A 43 1.81 -1.06 -17.18
CA PRO A 43 3.15 -1.39 -16.66
C PRO A 43 3.38 -0.96 -15.22
N LYS A 44 2.79 0.16 -14.79
CA LYS A 44 2.92 0.64 -13.41
C LYS A 44 2.14 -0.22 -12.42
N CYS A 45 0.99 -0.74 -12.82
CA CYS A 45 0.26 -1.72 -12.02
C CYS A 45 1.04 -3.03 -11.90
N ARG A 46 1.57 -3.53 -13.02
CA ARG A 46 2.39 -4.75 -12.99
C ARG A 46 3.62 -4.60 -12.11
N ALA A 47 4.26 -3.44 -12.13
CA ALA A 47 5.44 -3.16 -11.31
C ALA A 47 5.14 -3.30 -9.81
N ALA A 48 3.89 -3.13 -9.38
CA ALA A 48 3.50 -3.23 -7.98
C ALA A 48 3.47 -4.68 -7.47
N TYR A 49 3.30 -5.68 -8.32
CA TYR A 49 3.18 -7.07 -7.86
C TYR A 49 4.04 -8.08 -8.62
N GLU A 50 4.40 -7.81 -9.87
CA GLU A 50 5.08 -8.78 -10.73
C GLU A 50 6.48 -9.10 -10.20
N GLY A 51 6.77 -10.37 -10.04
CA GLY A 51 8.06 -10.82 -9.53
C GLY A 51 8.33 -10.47 -8.07
N PHE A 52 7.28 -10.28 -7.28
CA PHE A 52 7.43 -9.96 -5.85
C PHE A 52 8.29 -11.01 -5.14
N GLY A 53 9.18 -10.52 -4.26
CA GLY A 53 10.18 -11.33 -3.58
C GLY A 53 11.53 -11.36 -4.29
N GLY A 54 11.58 -10.89 -5.55
CA GLY A 54 12.81 -10.87 -6.33
C GLY A 54 13.74 -9.69 -6.04
N ARG A 55 13.31 -8.71 -5.25
CA ARG A 55 14.12 -7.54 -4.88
C ARG A 55 14.33 -7.52 -3.37
N PRO A 56 15.51 -7.08 -2.89
CA PRO A 56 15.80 -7.06 -1.46
C PRO A 56 14.88 -6.13 -0.66
N ASP A 57 14.29 -5.12 -1.30
CA ASP A 57 13.39 -4.16 -0.65
C ASP A 57 11.94 -4.66 -0.58
N ASP A 58 11.61 -5.76 -1.25
CA ASP A 58 10.25 -6.31 -1.24
C ASP A 58 9.87 -6.78 0.16
N SER A 59 8.79 -6.24 0.69
CA SER A 59 8.25 -6.62 2.01
C SER A 59 6.74 -6.53 2.02
N ALA A 60 6.08 -7.48 2.67
CA ALA A 60 4.63 -7.52 2.73
C ALA A 60 4.13 -8.04 4.08
N PHE A 61 3.09 -7.38 4.59
CA PHE A 61 2.32 -7.82 5.74
C PHE A 61 0.89 -8.11 5.32
N VAL A 62 0.28 -9.09 5.95
CA VAL A 62 -1.14 -9.43 5.75
C VAL A 62 -1.89 -9.37 7.06
N ALA A 63 -3.17 -9.05 6.96
CA ALA A 63 -4.11 -9.21 8.06
C ALA A 63 -4.94 -10.47 7.79
N THR A 64 -5.14 -11.30 8.82
CA THR A 64 -5.85 -12.56 8.69
C THR A 64 -6.94 -12.67 9.74
N VAL A 65 -8.05 -13.31 9.36
CA VAL A 65 -9.11 -13.75 10.25
C VAL A 65 -9.35 -15.23 9.96
N ALA A 66 -9.16 -16.08 10.98
CA ALA A 66 -9.33 -17.53 10.83
C ALA A 66 -8.60 -18.09 9.59
N ASP A 67 -7.31 -17.75 9.46
CA ASP A 67 -6.42 -18.15 8.36
C ASP A 67 -6.79 -17.58 6.98
N ARG A 68 -7.83 -16.74 6.89
CA ARG A 68 -8.21 -16.09 5.65
C ARG A 68 -7.51 -14.74 5.56
N LEU A 69 -6.89 -14.44 4.42
CA LEU A 69 -6.29 -13.13 4.17
C LEU A 69 -7.38 -12.10 3.87
N ILE A 70 -7.45 -11.07 4.70
CA ILE A 70 -8.48 -10.02 4.58
C ILE A 70 -7.90 -8.66 4.21
N GLY A 71 -6.59 -8.51 4.21
CA GLY A 71 -5.91 -7.29 3.81
C GLY A 71 -4.43 -7.52 3.62
N ALA A 72 -3.80 -6.63 2.88
CA ALA A 72 -2.36 -6.67 2.64
C ALA A 72 -1.80 -5.26 2.53
N CYS A 73 -0.58 -5.09 3.01
CA CYS A 73 0.22 -3.89 2.82
C CYS A 73 1.60 -4.35 2.35
N TRP A 74 2.07 -3.82 1.24
CA TRP A 74 3.38 -4.20 0.73
C TRP A 74 4.12 -3.01 0.17
N VAL A 75 5.43 -3.13 0.10
CA VAL A 75 6.32 -2.09 -0.42
C VAL A 75 7.29 -2.66 -1.42
N ARG A 76 7.66 -1.84 -2.38
CA ARG A 76 8.67 -2.14 -3.39
C ARG A 76 9.39 -0.86 -3.81
N THR A 77 10.54 -1.03 -4.46
CA THR A 77 11.26 0.07 -5.13
C THR A 77 11.23 -0.09 -6.65
N THR A 78 10.15 -0.65 -7.18
CA THR A 78 9.91 -0.80 -8.62
C THR A 78 9.21 0.44 -9.20
N ASP A 79 9.21 0.60 -10.53
CA ASP A 79 8.62 1.76 -11.19
C ASP A 79 7.08 1.69 -11.24
N GLU A 80 6.47 1.73 -10.06
CA GLU A 80 5.02 1.79 -9.86
C GLU A 80 4.54 3.23 -9.68
N TYR A 81 3.24 3.43 -9.48
CA TYR A 81 2.67 4.78 -9.38
C TYR A 81 3.25 5.63 -8.25
N GLY A 82 3.58 5.04 -7.12
CA GLY A 82 4.14 5.76 -5.98
C GLY A 82 5.67 5.86 -5.97
N HIS A 83 6.34 5.32 -6.99
CA HIS A 83 7.80 5.27 -7.03
C HIS A 83 8.42 6.66 -7.14
N ILE A 84 9.44 6.92 -6.32
CA ILE A 84 10.23 8.16 -6.33
C ILE A 84 11.67 7.85 -6.75
N ASP A 85 12.31 6.94 -6.04
CA ASP A 85 13.69 6.50 -6.27
C ASP A 85 13.89 5.09 -5.71
N ASP A 86 15.07 4.54 -5.93
CA ASP A 86 15.37 3.16 -5.54
C ASP A 86 15.67 2.98 -4.05
N GLU A 87 15.69 4.07 -3.28
CA GLU A 87 15.95 4.05 -1.83
C GLU A 87 14.68 4.29 -1.00
N THR A 88 13.57 4.57 -1.67
CA THR A 88 12.31 4.91 -1.02
C THR A 88 11.26 3.85 -1.34
N PRO A 89 10.96 2.93 -0.41
CA PRO A 89 9.90 1.96 -0.62
C PRO A 89 8.55 2.64 -0.83
N SER A 90 7.82 2.19 -1.84
CA SER A 90 6.50 2.69 -2.18
C SER A 90 5.43 1.72 -1.70
N PHE A 91 4.41 2.26 -1.02
CA PHE A 91 3.32 1.51 -0.38
C PHE A 91 2.21 1.17 -1.36
N SER A 92 1.71 -0.05 -1.23
CA SER A 92 0.41 -0.47 -1.71
C SER A 92 -0.36 -1.05 -0.53
N ILE A 93 -1.65 -0.78 -0.43
CA ILE A 93 -2.51 -1.21 0.66
C ILE A 93 -3.89 -1.58 0.13
N SER A 94 -4.41 -2.70 0.61
CA SER A 94 -5.77 -3.12 0.28
C SER A 94 -6.39 -3.87 1.46
N VAL A 95 -7.62 -3.53 1.80
CA VAL A 95 -8.43 -4.28 2.76
C VAL A 95 -9.70 -4.70 2.04
N ARG A 96 -10.05 -5.98 2.15
CA ARG A 96 -11.26 -6.50 1.50
C ARG A 96 -12.49 -5.72 1.98
N GLU A 97 -13.40 -5.45 1.06
CA GLU A 97 -14.54 -4.58 1.28
C GLU A 97 -15.33 -4.92 2.55
N ALA A 98 -15.57 -6.20 2.79
CA ALA A 98 -16.33 -6.67 3.96
C ALA A 98 -15.66 -6.33 5.30
N TYR A 99 -14.36 -5.99 5.29
CA TYR A 99 -13.57 -5.75 6.50
C TYR A 99 -13.12 -4.29 6.64
N ARG A 100 -13.54 -3.41 5.74
CA ARG A 100 -13.19 -1.98 5.78
C ARG A 100 -13.89 -1.27 6.93
N GLY A 101 -13.31 -0.12 7.34
CA GLY A 101 -13.85 0.69 8.41
C GLY A 101 -13.61 0.15 9.82
N ARG A 102 -12.67 -0.76 10.00
CA ARG A 102 -12.38 -1.42 11.28
C ARG A 102 -10.96 -1.19 11.79
N GLY A 103 -10.22 -0.26 11.17
CA GLY A 103 -8.85 0.07 11.57
C GLY A 103 -7.78 -0.89 11.07
N ILE A 104 -8.11 -1.85 10.22
CA ILE A 104 -7.15 -2.85 9.72
C ILE A 104 -6.10 -2.20 8.84
N GLY A 105 -6.49 -1.27 7.96
CA GLY A 105 -5.56 -0.55 7.10
C GLY A 105 -4.54 0.25 7.90
N ILE A 106 -5.00 0.94 8.95
CA ILE A 106 -4.11 1.69 9.85
C ILE A 106 -3.12 0.73 10.51
N ALA A 107 -3.60 -0.40 11.01
CA ALA A 107 -2.76 -1.38 11.70
C ALA A 107 -1.70 -1.96 10.76
N LEU A 108 -2.08 -2.30 9.52
CA LEU A 108 -1.14 -2.80 8.51
C LEU A 108 -0.07 -1.77 8.17
N MET A 109 -0.47 -0.53 7.91
CA MET A 109 0.48 0.52 7.53
C MET A 109 1.39 0.90 8.70
N THR A 110 0.87 0.96 9.91
CA THR A 110 1.67 1.22 11.11
C THR A 110 2.74 0.16 11.28
N ARG A 111 2.39 -1.10 11.10
CA ARG A 111 3.34 -2.21 11.18
C ARG A 111 4.43 -2.10 10.11
N MET A 112 4.06 -1.78 8.87
CA MET A 112 5.03 -1.63 7.79
C MET A 112 5.95 -0.43 8.02
N LEU A 113 5.42 0.71 8.45
CA LEU A 113 6.23 1.90 8.75
C LEU A 113 7.26 1.60 9.85
N ALA A 114 6.86 0.87 10.89
CA ALA A 114 7.76 0.47 11.96
C ALA A 114 8.88 -0.45 11.44
N ASP A 115 8.53 -1.40 10.60
CA ASP A 115 9.48 -2.33 10.00
C ASP A 115 10.50 -1.62 9.12
N LEU A 116 10.04 -0.69 8.27
CA LEU A 116 10.92 0.09 7.41
C LEU A 116 11.87 0.98 8.23
N ARG A 117 11.37 1.57 9.30
CA ARG A 117 12.19 2.39 10.19
C ARG A 117 13.29 1.56 10.86
N GLU A 118 12.94 0.39 11.37
CA GLU A 118 13.91 -0.53 11.98
C GLU A 118 14.94 -1.00 10.97
N SER A 119 14.55 -1.15 9.70
CA SER A 119 15.43 -1.57 8.63
C SER A 119 16.34 -0.44 8.12
N GLY A 120 16.18 0.79 8.61
CA GLY A 120 17.05 1.91 8.29
C GLY A 120 16.65 2.76 7.10
N TYR A 121 15.44 2.59 6.56
CA TYR A 121 14.95 3.43 5.47
C TYR A 121 14.65 4.84 5.98
N ALA A 122 15.05 5.86 5.20
CA ALA A 122 14.85 7.26 5.59
C ALA A 122 13.42 7.74 5.37
N ARG A 123 12.75 7.19 4.35
CA ARG A 123 11.40 7.62 3.97
C ARG A 123 10.66 6.54 3.20
N ALA A 124 9.35 6.72 3.09
CA ALA A 124 8.47 5.88 2.29
C ALA A 124 7.56 6.77 1.44
N SER A 125 7.02 6.24 0.36
CA SER A 125 6.14 6.97 -0.54
C SER A 125 4.87 6.19 -0.83
N LEU A 126 3.88 6.88 -1.38
CA LEU A 126 2.68 6.29 -1.97
C LEU A 126 2.07 7.26 -2.97
N SER A 127 1.25 6.75 -3.86
CA SER A 127 0.36 7.57 -4.66
C SER A 127 -1.09 7.30 -4.24
N VAL A 128 -1.94 8.32 -4.36
CA VAL A 128 -3.34 8.23 -4.00
C VAL A 128 -4.17 9.13 -4.92
N GLN A 129 -5.33 8.63 -5.34
CA GLN A 129 -6.26 9.45 -6.11
C GLN A 129 -6.71 10.63 -5.25
N LYS A 130 -6.75 11.83 -5.85
CA LYS A 130 -7.09 13.08 -5.13
C LYS A 130 -8.45 13.04 -4.46
N GLU A 131 -9.39 12.30 -5.02
CA GLU A 131 -10.75 12.15 -4.50
C GLU A 131 -10.90 11.00 -3.50
N ASN A 132 -9.85 10.19 -3.31
CA ASN A 132 -9.91 9.05 -2.40
C ASN A 132 -9.92 9.51 -0.94
N PRO A 133 -10.95 9.16 -0.16
CA PRO A 133 -11.01 9.55 1.25
C PRO A 133 -9.88 8.97 2.12
N ALA A 134 -9.18 7.96 1.65
CA ALA A 134 -8.00 7.40 2.35
C ALA A 134 -6.85 8.41 2.50
N LEU A 135 -6.86 9.51 1.73
CA LEU A 135 -5.90 10.60 1.86
C LEU A 135 -5.74 11.06 3.32
N ARG A 136 -6.86 11.23 4.02
CA ARG A 136 -6.85 11.66 5.43
C ARG A 136 -6.18 10.66 6.35
N LEU A 137 -6.36 9.36 6.07
CA LEU A 137 -5.71 8.30 6.81
C LEU A 137 -4.19 8.40 6.64
N TYR A 138 -3.73 8.57 5.42
CA TYR A 138 -2.30 8.69 5.13
C TYR A 138 -1.69 9.91 5.80
N GLU A 139 -2.40 11.05 5.78
CA GLU A 139 -1.94 12.26 6.47
C GLU A 139 -1.79 12.03 7.97
N ARG A 140 -2.72 11.32 8.60
CA ARG A 140 -2.63 10.97 10.02
C ARG A 140 -1.45 10.06 10.35
N LEU A 141 -1.03 9.24 9.40
CA LEU A 141 0.12 8.35 9.57
C LEU A 141 1.46 9.06 9.32
N GLY A 142 1.45 10.33 8.94
CA GLY A 142 2.65 11.12 8.74
C GLY A 142 3.04 11.32 7.28
N PHE A 143 2.23 10.87 6.34
CA PHE A 143 2.45 11.18 4.92
C PHE A 143 2.01 12.59 4.61
N ARG A 144 2.79 13.27 3.75
CA ARG A 144 2.47 14.62 3.28
C ARG A 144 2.47 14.65 1.75
N ILE A 145 1.63 15.48 1.18
CA ILE A 145 1.57 15.68 -0.27
C ILE A 145 2.82 16.43 -0.71
N VAL A 146 3.53 15.91 -1.71
CA VAL A 146 4.72 16.55 -2.29
C VAL A 146 4.49 17.04 -3.72
N GLY A 147 3.41 16.63 -4.37
CA GLY A 147 3.06 17.05 -5.71
C GLY A 147 2.09 16.09 -6.37
N ASP A 148 1.89 16.26 -7.67
CA ASP A 148 1.10 15.33 -8.46
C ASP A 148 1.85 14.01 -8.60
N GLY A 149 1.08 12.91 -8.72
CA GLY A 149 1.64 11.60 -9.01
C GLY A 149 1.97 11.43 -10.50
N ALA A 150 1.73 10.23 -11.03
CA ALA A 150 1.97 9.93 -12.44
C ALA A 150 1.14 10.78 -13.40
N ASP A 151 -0.01 11.25 -12.95
CA ASP A 151 -0.86 12.20 -13.67
C ASP A 151 -1.54 13.17 -12.69
N ALA A 152 -2.32 14.12 -13.23
CA ALA A 152 -2.97 15.16 -12.45
C ALA A 152 -4.12 14.67 -11.56
N THR A 153 -4.53 13.41 -11.67
CA THR A 153 -5.61 12.84 -10.83
C THR A 153 -5.11 12.27 -9.53
N GLU A 154 -3.80 12.19 -9.33
CA GLU A 154 -3.18 11.57 -8.18
C GLU A 154 -2.24 12.51 -7.44
N TRP A 155 -2.21 12.37 -6.10
CA TRP A 155 -1.17 12.94 -5.25
C TRP A 155 -0.05 11.93 -5.05
N LEU A 156 1.18 12.43 -5.06
CA LEU A 156 2.34 11.71 -4.55
C LEU A 156 2.57 12.16 -3.11
N MET A 157 2.74 11.21 -2.21
CA MET A 157 2.93 11.48 -0.78
C MET A 157 4.21 10.83 -0.27
N ILE A 158 4.84 11.48 0.69
CA ILE A 158 6.05 11.00 1.37
C ILE A 158 5.85 11.01 2.87
N CYS A 159 6.34 9.98 3.54
CA CYS A 159 6.48 9.90 4.98
C CYS A 159 7.96 9.85 5.36
N GLU A 160 8.40 10.81 6.16
CA GLU A 160 9.78 10.81 6.70
C GLU A 160 9.83 9.85 7.89
N LEU A 161 10.61 8.79 7.78
CA LEU A 161 10.65 7.74 8.81
C LEU A 161 11.47 8.15 10.03
N ASP A 162 12.48 8.98 9.84
CA ASP A 162 13.33 9.45 10.93
C ASP A 162 12.57 10.38 11.91
N SER A 163 11.49 11.03 11.44
CA SER A 163 10.69 11.95 12.24
C SER A 163 9.51 11.28 12.93
N LEU A 164 9.24 9.99 12.66
CA LEU A 164 8.19 9.26 13.34
C LEU A 164 8.61 9.02 14.78
N GLN A 165 8.00 9.77 15.68
CA GLN A 165 8.15 9.52 17.11
C GLN A 165 7.13 8.48 17.52
N TYR A 166 7.63 7.35 18.03
CA TYR A 166 6.73 6.44 18.73
C TYR A 166 6.28 7.11 20.02
N PRO A 167 4.98 7.09 20.34
CA PRO A 167 4.60 7.42 21.69
C PRO A 167 5.33 6.46 22.62
N GLU A 168 6.16 7.01 23.50
CA GLU A 168 6.76 6.22 24.56
C GLU A 168 5.62 5.67 25.40
N GLY A 169 5.36 4.39 25.24
CA GLY A 169 4.29 3.71 25.95
C GLY A 169 4.71 3.20 27.30
#